data_9b24feb9653016f411d5e4df57c40d42
#
_entry.id   9b24feb9653016f411d5e4df57c40d42
#
_cell.length_a   1.000
_cell.length_b   1.000
_cell.length_c   1.000
_cell.angle_alpha   90.00
_cell.angle_beta   90.00
_cell.angle_gamma   90.00
#
_symmetry.space_group_name_H-M   'P 1'
#
loop_
_entity.id
_entity.type
_entity.pdbx_description
1 polymer ?
#
loop_
_entity_poly.entity_id
_entity_poly.type
_entity_poly.pdbx_seq_one_letter_code
_entity_poly.pdbx_strand_id
1 'polypeptide(L)'
;MLFRSLPEAADNAPLLTANRRSALKLGLLGLTGLGAPALAQGARGFTHGVASGEPGPTQVLLWTRYLADQDTVLKWEVASDGDFARVVAQGDCTASPANDCCAKAWAKGLTPGQWYYYRFISPTGEKSQVGRTRTLPVGKVPRFKIAVFSCSNYGFGWFNAYGHACEAGDFDLALHLGDYFYEYARGTYPSERQG
;
A
#
# COMPACT_ATOMS: atom_id res chain seq x y z
N MET A 1 -30.61 -8.69 -16.36
CA MET A 1 -30.52 -10.15 -16.15
C MET A 1 -30.03 -10.80 -17.43
N LEU A 2 -28.71 -10.96 -17.58
CA LEU A 2 -28.09 -11.72 -18.68
C LEU A 2 -26.72 -12.17 -18.19
N PHE A 3 -26.65 -13.41 -17.74
CA PHE A 3 -25.42 -14.12 -17.46
C PHE A 3 -24.70 -14.42 -18.78
N ARG A 4 -23.46 -13.99 -18.91
CA ARG A 4 -22.58 -14.40 -20.01
C ARG A 4 -21.58 -15.41 -19.46
N SER A 5 -21.73 -16.65 -19.91
CA SER A 5 -20.85 -17.78 -19.63
C SER A 5 -19.45 -17.56 -20.17
N LEU A 6 -18.44 -17.85 -19.36
CA LEU A 6 -17.03 -17.91 -19.73
C LEU A 6 -16.75 -19.24 -20.47
N PRO A 7 -15.85 -19.28 -21.46
CA PRO A 7 -15.48 -20.50 -22.13
C PRO A 7 -14.50 -21.33 -21.29
N GLU A 8 -14.78 -22.62 -21.29
CA GLU A 8 -14.00 -23.72 -20.72
C GLU A 8 -12.66 -23.84 -21.47
N ALA A 9 -11.55 -23.72 -20.74
CA ALA A 9 -10.20 -23.92 -21.27
C ALA A 9 -9.86 -25.42 -21.26
N ALA A 10 -9.58 -25.95 -22.42
CA ALA A 10 -9.20 -27.34 -22.64
C ALA A 10 -7.81 -27.64 -22.04
N ASP A 11 -7.80 -28.64 -21.19
CA ASP A 11 -6.66 -29.29 -20.59
C ASP A 11 -6.00 -30.19 -21.67
N ASN A 12 -4.69 -30.02 -21.91
CA ASN A 12 -3.82 -31.07 -22.46
C ASN A 12 -2.35 -30.57 -22.49
N ALA A 13 -1.65 -30.75 -21.37
CA ALA A 13 -0.19 -30.77 -21.34
C ALA A 13 0.29 -32.10 -20.73
N PRO A 14 1.23 -32.84 -21.36
CA PRO A 14 1.67 -34.13 -20.87
C PRO A 14 2.55 -33.98 -19.63
N LEU A 15 2.19 -34.68 -18.56
CA LEU A 15 2.98 -34.85 -17.33
C LEU A 15 4.26 -35.64 -17.65
N LEU A 16 5.39 -34.97 -17.60
CA LEU A 16 6.72 -35.62 -17.56
C LEU A 16 6.91 -36.24 -16.17
N THR A 17 6.72 -37.53 -16.06
CA THR A 17 7.04 -38.31 -14.88
C THR A 17 8.57 -38.53 -14.80
N ALA A 18 9.25 -37.72 -14.03
CA ALA A 18 10.67 -37.93 -13.70
C ALA A 18 10.79 -39.08 -12.68
N ASN A 19 11.39 -40.18 -13.10
CA ASN A 19 11.65 -41.37 -12.26
C ASN A 19 12.71 -41.05 -11.21
N ARG A 20 12.42 -41.33 -9.92
CA ARG A 20 13.28 -41.04 -8.76
C ARG A 20 14.69 -41.63 -8.82
N ARG A 21 14.95 -42.60 -9.68
CA ARG A 21 16.27 -43.20 -9.89
C ARG A 21 17.19 -42.39 -10.78
N SER A 22 16.67 -41.49 -11.60
CA SER A 22 17.49 -40.63 -12.48
C SER A 22 18.00 -39.38 -11.76
N ALA A 23 17.36 -38.95 -10.66
CA ALA A 23 17.78 -37.79 -9.87
C ALA A 23 19.03 -38.07 -9.01
N LEU A 24 19.31 -39.33 -8.71
CA LEU A 24 20.47 -39.74 -7.85
C LEU A 24 21.81 -39.87 -8.59
N LYS A 25 21.81 -39.84 -9.92
CA LYS A 25 23.06 -39.95 -10.71
C LYS A 25 23.66 -38.63 -11.17
N LEU A 26 22.98 -37.51 -10.98
CA LEU A 26 23.46 -36.15 -11.32
C LEU A 26 23.96 -35.34 -10.12
N GLY A 27 23.97 -35.94 -8.92
CA GLY A 27 24.30 -35.26 -7.67
C GLY A 27 25.79 -35.32 -7.22
N LEU A 28 26.74 -35.84 -8.01
CA LEU A 28 28.09 -36.07 -7.51
C LEU A 28 29.22 -35.39 -8.28
N LEU A 29 28.94 -34.36 -9.07
CA LEU A 29 29.98 -33.54 -9.72
C LEU A 29 29.60 -32.05 -9.66
N GLY A 30 29.94 -31.41 -8.54
CA GLY A 30 29.68 -29.97 -8.41
C GLY A 30 29.79 -29.38 -6.99
N LEU A 31 30.71 -29.88 -6.19
CA LEU A 31 30.99 -29.30 -4.86
C LEU A 31 32.33 -28.58 -4.88
N THR A 32 32.43 -27.46 -5.60
CA THR A 32 33.43 -26.40 -5.36
C THR A 32 32.86 -25.07 -5.81
N GLY A 33 31.94 -24.55 -5.03
CA GLY A 33 31.48 -23.17 -5.07
C GLY A 33 30.93 -22.86 -3.71
N LEU A 34 31.74 -22.32 -2.82
CA LEU A 34 31.30 -21.68 -1.61
C LEU A 34 30.42 -20.46 -2.00
N GLY A 35 29.21 -20.73 -2.46
CA GLY A 35 28.17 -19.74 -2.52
C GLY A 35 27.86 -19.32 -1.08
N ALA A 36 28.32 -18.16 -0.66
CA ALA A 36 27.82 -17.54 0.56
C ALA A 36 26.28 -17.58 0.50
N PRO A 37 25.60 -17.98 1.60
CA PRO A 37 24.15 -17.93 1.61
C PRO A 37 23.76 -16.51 1.22
N ALA A 38 23.00 -16.33 0.13
CA ALA A 38 22.35 -15.08 -0.17
C ALA A 38 21.47 -14.80 1.03
N LEU A 39 21.94 -13.97 1.95
CA LEU A 39 21.14 -13.44 3.03
C LEU A 39 19.90 -12.89 2.32
N ALA A 40 18.74 -13.42 2.64
CA ALA A 40 17.48 -12.91 2.13
C ALA A 40 17.47 -11.41 2.48
N GLN A 41 17.78 -10.57 1.50
CA GLN A 41 17.73 -9.13 1.69
C GLN A 41 16.26 -8.83 1.94
N GLY A 42 15.94 -8.46 3.18
CA GLY A 42 14.60 -8.06 3.56
C GLY A 42 14.09 -7.02 2.56
N ALA A 43 12.79 -7.01 2.33
CA ALA A 43 12.16 -6.06 1.42
C ALA A 43 12.67 -4.65 1.73
N ARG A 44 13.12 -3.92 0.70
CA ARG A 44 13.60 -2.54 0.80
C ARG A 44 12.73 -1.64 -0.06
N GLY A 45 12.79 -0.35 0.16
CA GLY A 45 12.03 0.61 -0.63
C GLY A 45 10.61 0.86 -0.11
N PHE A 46 9.70 1.23 -0.98
CA PHE A 46 8.29 1.51 -0.65
C PHE A 46 7.49 0.21 -0.48
N THR A 47 7.35 -0.27 0.75
CA THR A 47 6.74 -1.58 1.04
C THR A 47 5.31 -1.51 1.57
N HIS A 48 4.81 -0.34 1.97
CA HIS A 48 3.54 -0.19 2.68
C HIS A 48 2.58 0.83 2.03
N GLY A 49 2.82 1.19 0.79
CA GLY A 49 2.00 2.16 0.09
C GLY A 49 2.14 3.59 0.62
N VAL A 50 1.10 4.39 0.44
CA VAL A 50 1.05 5.79 0.86
C VAL A 50 -0.29 6.07 1.54
N ALA A 51 -0.31 7.04 2.44
CA ALA A 51 -1.53 7.52 3.09
C ALA A 51 -1.54 9.05 3.18
N SER A 52 -2.73 9.64 3.27
CA SER A 52 -2.91 11.04 3.60
C SER A 52 -3.90 11.20 4.74
N GLY A 53 -3.74 12.23 5.56
CA GLY A 53 -4.58 12.48 6.72
C GLY A 53 -4.63 13.95 7.09
N GLU A 54 -5.35 14.24 8.16
CA GLU A 54 -5.48 15.58 8.73
C GLU A 54 -5.75 16.67 7.67
N PRO A 55 -6.75 16.46 6.78
CA PRO A 55 -7.02 17.43 5.74
C PRO A 55 -7.49 18.75 6.33
N GLY A 56 -6.86 19.84 5.91
CA GLY A 56 -7.34 21.21 6.11
C GLY A 56 -7.81 21.82 4.80
N PRO A 57 -8.28 23.08 4.81
CA PRO A 57 -8.66 23.76 3.57
C PRO A 57 -7.51 23.93 2.59
N THR A 58 -6.28 24.13 3.10
CA THR A 58 -5.11 24.45 2.26
C THR A 58 -3.92 23.53 2.51
N GLN A 59 -4.14 22.42 3.20
CA GLN A 59 -3.06 21.49 3.53
C GLN A 59 -3.57 20.08 3.75
N VAL A 60 -2.65 19.11 3.60
CA VAL A 60 -2.86 17.70 3.98
C VAL A 60 -1.55 17.13 4.52
N LEU A 61 -1.65 16.20 5.47
CA LEU A 61 -0.52 15.39 5.91
C LEU A 61 -0.35 14.22 4.94
N LEU A 62 0.84 14.01 4.43
CA LEU A 62 1.24 12.87 3.60
C LEU A 62 2.09 11.90 4.42
N TRP A 63 1.95 10.62 4.16
CA TRP A 63 2.68 9.56 4.83
C TRP A 63 3.12 8.48 3.86
N THR A 64 4.30 7.92 4.11
CA THR A 64 4.78 6.66 3.51
C THR A 64 5.74 5.96 4.47
N ARG A 65 6.09 4.71 4.14
CA ARG A 65 7.16 3.94 4.77
C ARG A 65 8.16 3.48 3.72
N TYR A 66 9.42 3.83 3.90
CA TYR A 66 10.51 3.48 2.99
C TYR A 66 11.60 2.73 3.75
N LEU A 67 11.68 1.42 3.56
CA LEU A 67 12.63 0.56 4.26
C LEU A 67 14.05 0.78 3.75
N ALA A 68 14.90 1.30 4.62
CA ALA A 68 16.32 1.48 4.42
C ALA A 68 17.05 1.30 5.75
N ASP A 69 18.34 0.99 5.71
CA ASP A 69 19.17 0.80 6.91
C ASP A 69 19.59 2.12 7.56
N GLN A 70 19.43 3.24 6.85
CA GLN A 70 19.85 4.57 7.26
C GLN A 70 18.76 5.60 6.92
N ASP A 71 18.89 6.76 7.55
CA ASP A 71 18.05 7.91 7.21
C ASP A 71 18.10 8.18 5.71
N THR A 72 16.92 8.23 5.09
CA THR A 72 16.78 8.41 3.65
C THR A 72 15.89 9.61 3.38
N VAL A 73 16.43 10.60 2.68
CA VAL A 73 15.66 11.76 2.24
C VAL A 73 14.83 11.38 1.02
N LEU A 74 13.52 11.50 1.15
CA LEU A 74 12.54 11.27 0.08
C LEU A 74 12.04 12.61 -0.42
N LYS A 75 11.92 12.77 -1.74
CA LYS A 75 11.16 13.85 -2.33
C LYS A 75 9.67 13.46 -2.33
N TRP A 76 8.77 14.40 -2.07
CA TRP A 76 7.34 14.24 -2.29
C TRP A 76 6.81 15.26 -3.27
N GLU A 77 5.79 14.88 -4.03
CA GLU A 77 5.12 15.70 -5.02
C GLU A 77 3.62 15.59 -4.86
N VAL A 78 2.92 16.72 -5.00
CA VAL A 78 1.46 16.80 -5.09
C VAL A 78 1.11 17.45 -6.42
N ALA A 79 0.23 16.83 -7.18
CA ALA A 79 -0.20 17.30 -8.49
C ALA A 79 -1.72 17.41 -8.58
N SER A 80 -2.21 18.27 -9.48
CA SER A 80 -3.63 18.39 -9.77
C SER A 80 -4.16 17.31 -10.73
N ASP A 81 -3.27 16.48 -11.28
CA ASP A 81 -3.58 15.39 -12.22
C ASP A 81 -2.78 14.14 -11.89
N GLY A 82 -3.31 12.98 -12.29
CA GLY A 82 -2.70 11.67 -11.97
C GLY A 82 -1.39 11.39 -12.69
N ASP A 83 -1.11 12.07 -13.79
CA ASP A 83 0.10 11.92 -14.60
C ASP A 83 1.24 12.80 -14.10
N PHE A 84 0.97 13.66 -13.11
CA PHE A 84 1.94 14.61 -12.54
C PHE A 84 2.48 15.63 -13.58
N ALA A 85 1.67 15.98 -14.59
CA ALA A 85 1.99 17.03 -15.54
C ALA A 85 1.97 18.43 -14.87
N ARG A 86 1.16 18.62 -13.83
CA ARG A 86 1.05 19.85 -13.04
C ARG A 86 1.27 19.60 -11.57
N VAL A 87 2.53 19.61 -11.15
CA VAL A 87 2.93 19.59 -9.75
C VAL A 87 2.62 20.94 -9.13
N VAL A 88 1.81 20.98 -8.08
CA VAL A 88 1.36 22.19 -7.38
C VAL A 88 2.07 22.40 -6.04
N ALA A 89 2.62 21.34 -5.45
CA ALA A 89 3.44 21.41 -4.24
C ALA A 89 4.45 20.26 -4.25
N GLN A 90 5.62 20.49 -3.67
CA GLN A 90 6.67 19.50 -3.52
C GLN A 90 7.60 19.88 -2.36
N GLY A 91 8.38 18.92 -1.90
CA GLY A 91 9.37 19.12 -0.84
C GLY A 91 10.05 17.82 -0.48
N ASP A 92 10.79 17.84 0.60
CA ASP A 92 11.54 16.69 1.10
C ASP A 92 11.03 16.27 2.48
N CYS A 93 11.23 14.99 2.81
CA CYS A 93 11.00 14.44 4.13
C CYS A 93 11.96 13.26 4.35
N THR A 94 12.20 12.91 5.61
CA THR A 94 13.15 11.84 5.94
C THR A 94 12.40 10.61 6.46
N ALA A 95 12.67 9.46 5.86
CA ALA A 95 12.37 8.16 6.41
C ALA A 95 13.54 7.71 7.26
N SER A 96 13.30 7.47 8.56
CA SER A 96 14.34 7.10 9.51
C SER A 96 14.06 5.76 10.17
N PRO A 97 15.03 4.84 10.28
CA PRO A 97 14.89 3.61 11.06
C PRO A 97 14.48 3.89 12.52
N ALA A 98 14.88 5.02 13.10
CA ALA A 98 14.47 5.41 14.44
C ALA A 98 12.95 5.65 14.59
N ASN A 99 12.25 5.88 13.47
CA ASN A 99 10.80 6.06 13.38
C ASN A 99 10.14 4.97 12.54
N ASP A 100 10.64 3.74 12.61
CA ASP A 100 10.16 2.61 11.81
C ASP A 100 10.17 2.90 10.29
N CYS A 101 11.14 3.65 9.82
CA CYS A 101 11.26 4.08 8.41
C CYS A 101 10.05 4.86 7.87
N CYS A 102 9.21 5.38 8.75
CA CYS A 102 8.07 6.22 8.36
C CYS A 102 8.53 7.64 8.03
N ALA A 103 8.00 8.19 6.94
CA ALA A 103 8.19 9.58 6.55
C ALA A 103 6.84 10.30 6.51
N LYS A 104 6.81 11.52 7.02
CA LYS A 104 5.63 12.40 7.06
C LYS A 104 5.98 13.76 6.48
N ALA A 105 5.06 14.36 5.73
CA ALA A 105 5.21 15.69 5.17
C ALA A 105 3.89 16.44 5.14
N TRP A 106 3.91 17.72 5.49
CA TRP A 106 2.78 18.60 5.29
C TRP A 106 2.85 19.25 3.91
N ALA A 107 1.94 18.86 3.02
CA ALA A 107 1.71 19.58 1.77
C ALA A 107 0.82 20.78 2.06
N LYS A 108 1.33 21.98 1.88
CA LYS A 108 0.66 23.25 2.17
C LYS A 108 0.49 24.09 0.91
N GLY A 109 -0.33 25.16 0.99
CA GLY A 109 -0.58 26.06 -0.14
C GLY A 109 -1.54 25.50 -1.18
N LEU A 110 -2.32 24.48 -0.82
CA LEU A 110 -3.29 23.85 -1.71
C LEU A 110 -4.59 24.66 -1.77
N THR A 111 -5.34 24.49 -2.85
CA THR A 111 -6.68 25.10 -3.02
C THR A 111 -7.74 24.34 -2.25
N PRO A 112 -8.66 25.01 -1.55
CA PRO A 112 -9.75 24.34 -0.81
C PRO A 112 -10.68 23.53 -1.70
N GLY A 113 -11.14 22.38 -1.17
CA GLY A 113 -12.15 21.54 -1.81
C GLY A 113 -11.69 20.81 -3.07
N GLN A 114 -10.41 20.79 -3.35
CA GLN A 114 -9.84 20.19 -4.56
C GLN A 114 -9.27 18.79 -4.32
N TRP A 115 -9.37 17.95 -5.35
CA TRP A 115 -8.70 16.66 -5.42
C TRP A 115 -7.28 16.83 -5.92
N TYR A 116 -6.37 16.03 -5.32
CA TYR A 116 -4.96 15.98 -5.65
C TYR A 116 -4.46 14.55 -5.70
N TYR A 117 -3.38 14.35 -6.44
CA TYR A 117 -2.59 13.12 -6.48
C TYR A 117 -1.24 13.39 -5.86
N TYR A 118 -0.68 12.41 -5.16
CA TYR A 118 0.61 12.57 -4.51
C TYR A 118 1.43 11.29 -4.60
N ARG A 119 2.73 11.43 -4.55
CA ARG A 119 3.69 10.34 -4.53
C ARG A 119 4.94 10.76 -3.79
N PHE A 120 5.75 9.74 -3.43
CA PHE A 120 7.10 9.92 -2.91
C PHE A 120 8.09 9.35 -3.91
N ILE A 121 9.33 9.88 -3.89
CA ILE A 121 10.41 9.52 -4.79
C ILE A 121 11.67 9.35 -3.96
N SER A 122 12.31 8.19 -4.08
CA SER A 122 13.58 7.91 -3.39
C SER A 122 14.77 8.59 -4.09
N PRO A 123 15.93 8.66 -3.44
CA PRO A 123 17.16 9.17 -4.06
C PRO A 123 17.59 8.42 -5.32
N THR A 124 17.17 7.16 -5.45
CA THR A 124 17.46 6.32 -6.63
C THR A 124 16.45 6.51 -7.76
N GLY A 125 15.42 7.36 -7.55
CA GLY A 125 14.35 7.60 -8.52
C GLY A 125 13.20 6.59 -8.46
N GLU A 126 13.20 5.64 -7.51
CA GLU A 126 12.06 4.76 -7.25
C GLU A 126 10.85 5.60 -6.82
N LYS A 127 9.70 5.32 -7.39
CA LYS A 127 8.44 6.02 -7.07
C LYS A 127 7.55 5.14 -6.23
N SER A 128 6.92 5.71 -5.21
CA SER A 128 5.84 5.06 -4.47
C SER A 128 4.60 4.85 -5.35
N GLN A 129 3.61 4.13 -4.83
CA GLN A 129 2.26 4.19 -5.36
C GLN A 129 1.77 5.64 -5.40
N VAL A 130 0.84 5.93 -6.31
CA VAL A 130 0.14 7.21 -6.36
C VAL A 130 -1.04 7.18 -5.40
N GLY A 131 -1.04 8.09 -4.43
CA GLY A 131 -2.18 8.31 -3.56
C GLY A 131 -3.09 9.42 -4.10
N ARG A 132 -4.37 9.40 -3.71
CA ARG A 132 -5.33 10.47 -3.99
C ARG A 132 -5.81 11.08 -2.67
N THR A 133 -5.88 12.38 -2.62
CA THR A 133 -6.31 13.12 -1.42
C THR A 133 -7.19 14.30 -1.79
N ARG A 134 -7.89 14.85 -0.81
CA ARG A 134 -8.73 16.04 -1.00
C ARG A 134 -8.55 17.00 0.16
N THR A 135 -8.44 18.30 -0.16
CA THR A 135 -8.53 19.36 0.83
C THR A 135 -9.98 19.60 1.26
N LEU A 136 -10.19 20.05 2.49
CA LEU A 136 -11.52 20.41 2.95
C LEU A 136 -12.04 21.64 2.19
N PRO A 137 -13.34 21.67 1.86
CA PRO A 137 -13.95 22.85 1.27
C PRO A 137 -14.10 23.96 2.30
N VAL A 138 -14.20 25.21 1.82
CA VAL A 138 -14.53 26.39 2.63
C VAL A 138 -15.96 26.84 2.29
N GLY A 139 -16.73 27.19 3.31
CA GLY A 139 -18.11 27.63 3.15
C GLY A 139 -19.11 26.50 2.99
N LYS A 140 -20.29 26.81 2.45
CA LYS A 140 -21.37 25.83 2.26
C LYS A 140 -21.06 24.96 1.02
N VAL A 141 -21.19 23.65 1.19
CA VAL A 141 -21.12 22.69 0.09
C VAL A 141 -22.46 21.96 -0.05
N PRO A 142 -22.91 21.68 -1.29
CA PRO A 142 -24.22 21.03 -1.49
C PRO A 142 -24.23 19.59 -0.96
N ARG A 143 -23.07 18.94 -0.94
CA ARG A 143 -22.90 17.56 -0.50
C ARG A 143 -21.47 17.33 -0.01
N PHE A 144 -21.34 16.56 1.08
CA PHE A 144 -20.07 16.04 1.57
C PHE A 144 -20.30 14.62 2.09
N LYS A 145 -19.68 13.65 1.47
CA LYS A 145 -19.80 12.23 1.81
C LYS A 145 -18.66 11.78 2.69
N ILE A 146 -18.98 11.12 3.78
CA ILE A 146 -17.99 10.57 4.72
C ILE A 146 -18.20 9.05 4.77
N ALA A 147 -17.12 8.30 4.51
CA ALA A 147 -17.06 6.88 4.85
C ALA A 147 -16.61 6.75 6.31
N VAL A 148 -17.40 6.06 7.13
CA VAL A 148 -17.11 5.88 8.56
C VAL A 148 -16.81 4.41 8.82
N PHE A 149 -15.67 4.14 9.47
CA PHE A 149 -15.19 2.81 9.82
C PHE A 149 -14.95 2.71 11.33
N SER A 150 -15.03 1.49 11.86
CA SER A 150 -14.59 1.15 13.20
C SER A 150 -14.37 -0.37 13.31
N CYS A 151 -13.67 -0.81 14.35
CA CYS A 151 -13.64 -2.20 14.77
C CYS A 151 -13.16 -3.19 13.68
N SER A 152 -11.98 -2.96 13.12
CA SER A 152 -11.39 -3.83 12.10
C SER A 152 -10.47 -4.87 12.74
N ASN A 153 -10.93 -6.13 12.84
CA ASN A 153 -10.13 -7.21 13.39
C ASN A 153 -9.66 -8.15 12.28
N TYR A 154 -8.36 -8.13 11.98
CA TYR A 154 -7.75 -8.94 10.95
C TYR A 154 -7.89 -10.46 11.22
N GLY A 155 -7.88 -10.88 12.47
CA GLY A 155 -8.04 -12.28 12.87
C GLY A 155 -9.44 -12.86 12.58
N PHE A 156 -10.45 -12.01 12.44
CA PHE A 156 -11.85 -12.41 12.31
C PHE A 156 -12.47 -12.15 10.93
N GLY A 157 -11.76 -11.59 10.02
CA GLY A 157 -12.28 -11.34 8.69
C GLY A 157 -11.27 -10.70 7.76
N TRP A 158 -11.68 -10.58 6.52
CA TRP A 158 -10.95 -9.82 5.52
C TRP A 158 -11.40 -8.37 5.64
N PHE A 159 -10.53 -7.41 5.40
CA PHE A 159 -10.88 -5.99 5.41
C PHE A 159 -11.78 -5.57 4.24
N ASN A 160 -12.85 -6.34 4.01
CA ASN A 160 -13.78 -6.18 2.89
C ASN A 160 -14.46 -4.81 2.87
N ALA A 161 -14.76 -4.26 4.05
CA ALA A 161 -15.38 -2.94 4.15
C ALA A 161 -14.51 -1.85 3.51
N TYR A 162 -13.19 -1.93 3.68
CA TYR A 162 -12.27 -0.99 3.04
C TYR A 162 -12.19 -1.23 1.53
N GLY A 163 -12.16 -2.48 1.08
CA GLY A 163 -12.20 -2.84 -0.33
C GLY A 163 -13.44 -2.27 -1.02
N HIS A 164 -14.63 -2.53 -0.47
CA HIS A 164 -15.90 -2.01 -1.01
C HIS A 164 -15.97 -0.48 -0.99
N ALA A 165 -15.44 0.17 0.05
CA ALA A 165 -15.37 1.62 0.06
C ALA A 165 -14.44 2.17 -1.03
N CYS A 166 -13.29 1.52 -1.27
CA CYS A 166 -12.40 1.89 -2.37
C CYS A 166 -13.06 1.71 -3.74
N GLU A 167 -13.78 0.62 -3.96
CA GLU A 167 -14.54 0.36 -5.19
C GLU A 167 -15.66 1.39 -5.40
N ALA A 168 -16.39 1.73 -4.35
CA ALA A 168 -17.43 2.75 -4.41
C ALA A 168 -16.87 4.14 -4.74
N GLY A 169 -15.69 4.47 -4.22
CA GLY A 169 -14.89 5.66 -4.58
C GLY A 169 -15.57 7.03 -4.44
N ASP A 170 -16.81 7.07 -3.97
CA ASP A 170 -17.70 8.24 -3.97
C ASP A 170 -17.83 8.83 -2.56
N PHE A 171 -16.71 9.06 -1.89
CA PHE A 171 -16.69 9.79 -0.61
C PHE A 171 -15.53 10.79 -0.58
N ASP A 172 -15.74 11.85 0.19
CA ASP A 172 -14.83 12.99 0.29
C ASP A 172 -13.82 12.83 1.44
N LEU A 173 -14.20 12.06 2.48
CA LEU A 173 -13.43 11.83 3.69
C LEU A 173 -13.66 10.41 4.19
N ALA A 174 -12.60 9.74 4.61
CA ALA A 174 -12.67 8.53 5.41
C ALA A 174 -12.39 8.87 6.88
N LEU A 175 -13.25 8.43 7.78
CA LEU A 175 -13.12 8.61 9.23
C LEU A 175 -13.08 7.24 9.90
N HIS A 176 -12.09 6.99 10.73
CA HIS A 176 -12.01 5.79 11.55
C HIS A 176 -12.21 6.13 13.03
N LEU A 177 -13.23 5.55 13.64
CA LEU A 177 -13.64 5.88 15.01
C LEU A 177 -12.87 5.14 16.10
N GLY A 178 -11.92 4.31 15.72
CA GLY A 178 -11.11 3.53 16.65
C GLY A 178 -11.20 2.03 16.39
N ASP A 179 -10.48 1.27 17.20
CA ASP A 179 -10.27 -0.16 16.99
C ASP A 179 -9.78 -0.46 15.56
N TYR A 180 -8.78 0.30 15.14
CA TYR A 180 -8.19 0.19 13.81
C TYR A 180 -7.58 -1.17 13.57
N PHE A 181 -7.00 -1.78 14.61
CA PHE A 181 -6.59 -3.18 14.67
C PHE A 181 -6.69 -3.66 16.13
N TYR A 182 -6.78 -4.97 16.30
CA TYR A 182 -6.83 -5.61 17.61
C TYR A 182 -5.58 -6.43 17.84
N GLU A 183 -4.97 -6.26 19.00
CA GLU A 183 -3.71 -6.92 19.43
C GLU A 183 -3.99 -8.19 20.24
N TYR A 184 -4.95 -9.00 19.83
CA TYR A 184 -5.28 -10.22 20.56
C TYR A 184 -4.42 -11.39 20.09
N ALA A 185 -4.02 -12.22 21.06
CA ALA A 185 -3.34 -13.48 20.76
C ALA A 185 -4.26 -14.43 19.98
N ARG A 186 -3.66 -15.30 19.18
CA ARG A 186 -4.41 -16.38 18.52
C ARG A 186 -5.10 -17.25 19.59
N GLY A 187 -6.32 -17.70 19.30
CA GLY A 187 -7.12 -18.52 20.21
C GLY A 187 -7.90 -17.74 21.27
N THR A 188 -7.82 -16.39 21.25
CA THR A 188 -8.62 -15.56 22.18
C THR A 188 -10.12 -15.67 21.90
N TYR A 189 -10.49 -15.89 20.64
CA TYR A 189 -11.87 -16.02 20.19
C TYR A 189 -12.10 -17.33 19.44
N PRO A 190 -13.31 -17.92 19.53
CA PRO A 190 -13.56 -19.28 19.01
C PRO A 190 -13.67 -19.40 17.48
N SER A 191 -13.75 -18.32 16.74
CA SER A 191 -13.95 -18.32 15.28
C SER A 191 -12.95 -17.42 14.56
N GLU A 192 -11.66 -17.67 14.80
CA GLU A 192 -10.60 -16.96 14.09
C GLU A 192 -10.48 -17.44 12.65
N ARG A 193 -10.09 -16.53 11.78
CA ARG A 193 -9.73 -16.84 10.41
C ARG A 193 -8.52 -17.77 10.39
N GLN A 194 -8.69 -18.94 9.78
CA GLN A 194 -7.58 -19.83 9.46
C GLN A 194 -6.95 -19.36 8.15
N GLY A 195 -5.75 -18.84 8.24
CA GLY A 195 -4.96 -18.40 7.11
C GLY A 195 -3.65 -19.17 7.04
#